data_8ff6607807d075f69c922183c7f8dbca
#
_entry.id   8ff6607807d075f69c922183c7f8dbca
#
_cell.length_a   1.000
_cell.length_b   1.000
_cell.length_c   1.000
_cell.angle_alpha   90.00
_cell.angle_beta   90.00
_cell.angle_gamma   90.00
#
_symmetry.space_group_name_H-M   'P 1'
#
loop_
_entity.id
_entity.type
_entity.pdbx_description
1 polymer ?
#
loop_
_entity_poly.entity_id
_entity_poly.type
_entity_poly.pdbx_seq_one_letter_code
_entity_poly.pdbx_strand_id
1 'polypeptide(L)'
;KIIKKFSKLGVKDSKKVTPKNREILSKIIMEESEHVSITRLSEKKIDKAVRLRKEFAKKKNYYPGNKIIGLNELEANSIAKMMNELKSSSIYVDSCDVNPERFKQRIINRIDTRIKVYSRHKADERYIIVAAASIIAKFNRDKEILKLERIHGNIGSGYPSDPITRKFLREWVIKNKEMPDFTRKSWKTWIDLQPKIENYL
;
A
#
# COMPACT_ATOMS: atom_id res chain seq x y z
N LYS A 1 -3.27 27.56 4.82
CA LYS A 1 -2.88 28.12 3.51
C LYS A 1 -2.70 27.00 2.49
N ILE A 2 -1.94 25.94 2.79
CA ILE A 2 -1.62 24.83 1.88
C ILE A 2 -2.84 24.02 1.45
N ILE A 3 -3.80 23.74 2.34
CA ILE A 3 -5.03 23.02 2.05
C ILE A 3 -5.84 23.71 0.93
N LYS A 4 -5.96 25.06 0.99
CA LYS A 4 -6.63 25.84 -0.06
C LYS A 4 -5.90 25.75 -1.38
N LYS A 5 -4.56 25.74 -1.36
CA LYS A 5 -3.72 25.59 -2.57
C LYS A 5 -3.94 24.21 -3.22
N PHE A 6 -3.86 23.14 -2.44
CA PHE A 6 -4.08 21.78 -2.92
C PHE A 6 -5.50 21.57 -3.45
N SER A 7 -6.50 22.19 -2.81
CA SER A 7 -7.89 22.16 -3.30
C SER A 7 -8.03 22.80 -4.70
N LYS A 8 -7.39 23.96 -4.91
CA LYS A 8 -7.40 24.64 -6.23
C LYS A 8 -6.68 23.85 -7.32
N LEU A 9 -5.68 23.06 -6.96
CA LEU A 9 -4.90 22.19 -7.86
C LEU A 9 -5.61 20.86 -8.19
N GLY A 10 -6.82 20.63 -7.69
CA GLY A 10 -7.58 19.43 -7.97
C GLY A 10 -7.14 18.20 -7.16
N VAL A 11 -6.43 18.39 -6.04
CA VAL A 11 -6.03 17.32 -5.11
C VAL A 11 -7.24 16.81 -4.32
N LYS A 12 -8.36 16.51 -4.97
CA LYS A 12 -9.58 16.07 -4.26
C LYS A 12 -9.90 14.59 -4.42
N ASP A 13 -9.51 13.99 -5.53
CA ASP A 13 -9.92 12.63 -5.86
C ASP A 13 -8.74 11.94 -6.54
N SER A 14 -7.90 11.33 -5.73
CA SER A 14 -6.70 10.64 -6.19
C SER A 14 -6.99 9.51 -7.19
N LYS A 15 -8.23 9.00 -7.21
CA LYS A 15 -8.66 7.92 -8.12
C LYS A 15 -8.96 8.43 -9.52
N LYS A 16 -9.36 9.71 -9.66
CA LYS A 16 -9.64 10.35 -10.96
C LYS A 16 -8.42 11.02 -11.58
N VAL A 17 -7.31 11.11 -10.86
CA VAL A 17 -6.09 11.73 -11.39
C VAL A 17 -5.39 10.78 -12.36
N THR A 18 -5.23 11.23 -13.61
CA THR A 18 -4.49 10.48 -14.64
C THR A 18 -3.00 10.31 -14.26
N PRO A 19 -2.29 9.31 -14.78
CA PRO A 19 -0.87 9.11 -14.48
C PRO A 19 -0.01 10.37 -14.75
N LYS A 20 -0.25 11.07 -15.87
CA LYS A 20 0.46 12.31 -16.22
C LYS A 20 0.21 13.42 -15.20
N ASN A 21 -1.06 13.67 -14.86
CA ASN A 21 -1.42 14.68 -13.87
C ASN A 21 -0.93 14.30 -12.47
N ARG A 22 -0.87 13.00 -12.16
CA ARG A 22 -0.34 12.48 -10.88
C ARG A 22 1.13 12.82 -10.71
N GLU A 23 1.93 12.71 -11.77
CA GLU A 23 3.33 13.11 -11.73
C GLU A 23 3.48 14.61 -11.43
N ILE A 24 2.75 15.46 -12.15
CA ILE A 24 2.79 16.91 -11.94
C ILE A 24 2.37 17.27 -10.51
N LEU A 25 1.23 16.74 -10.07
CA LEU A 25 0.72 17.01 -8.73
C LEU A 25 1.65 16.50 -7.65
N SER A 26 2.28 15.32 -7.83
CA SER A 26 3.21 14.78 -6.84
C SER A 26 4.43 15.67 -6.63
N LYS A 27 4.97 16.27 -7.71
CA LYS A 27 6.08 17.23 -7.62
C LYS A 27 5.66 18.46 -6.83
N ILE A 28 4.54 19.08 -7.19
CA ILE A 28 4.01 20.27 -6.50
C ILE A 28 3.72 19.97 -5.02
N ILE A 29 3.11 18.82 -4.72
CA ILE A 29 2.82 18.43 -3.34
C ILE A 29 4.11 18.27 -2.53
N MET A 30 5.14 17.64 -3.10
CA MET A 30 6.44 17.46 -2.43
C MET A 30 7.15 18.81 -2.19
N GLU A 31 7.11 19.73 -3.14
CA GLU A 31 7.72 21.06 -3.03
C GLU A 31 7.02 21.94 -1.98
N GLU A 32 5.69 21.83 -1.88
CA GLU A 32 4.89 22.66 -0.97
C GLU A 32 4.72 22.04 0.43
N SER A 33 5.11 20.78 0.63
CA SER A 33 5.02 20.11 1.91
C SER A 33 6.28 20.38 2.74
N GLU A 34 6.09 20.73 4.00
CA GLU A 34 7.19 20.91 4.95
C GLU A 34 8.01 19.63 5.11
N HIS A 35 7.32 18.49 5.08
CA HIS A 35 7.93 17.18 5.22
C HIS A 35 7.19 16.12 4.42
N VAL A 36 7.94 15.24 3.74
CA VAL A 36 7.40 14.07 3.04
C VAL A 36 8.22 12.85 3.40
N SER A 37 7.60 11.87 4.05
CA SER A 37 8.20 10.57 4.32
C SER A 37 7.51 9.49 3.50
N ILE A 38 8.28 8.58 2.91
CA ILE A 38 7.78 7.50 2.07
C ILE A 38 8.37 6.19 2.53
N THR A 39 7.51 5.30 3.03
CA THR A 39 7.90 3.93 3.37
C THR A 39 7.52 2.97 2.25
N ARG A 40 8.50 2.20 1.76
CA ARG A 40 8.28 1.13 0.79
C ARG A 40 8.26 -0.22 1.51
N LEU A 41 7.17 -0.96 1.30
CA LEU A 41 7.02 -2.32 1.80
C LEU A 41 7.25 -3.30 0.65
N SER A 42 8.28 -4.14 0.76
CA SER A 42 8.54 -5.15 -0.25
C SER A 42 7.48 -6.26 -0.21
N GLU A 43 7.29 -6.90 -1.35
CA GLU A 43 6.43 -8.08 -1.51
C GLU A 43 6.74 -9.16 -0.48
N LYS A 44 8.02 -9.42 -0.20
CA LYS A 44 8.49 -10.39 0.82
C LYS A 44 8.01 -10.03 2.24
N LYS A 45 8.06 -8.74 2.61
CA LYS A 45 7.55 -8.29 3.92
C LYS A 45 6.04 -8.46 4.02
N ILE A 46 5.32 -8.15 2.95
CA ILE A 46 3.88 -8.31 2.88
C ILE A 46 3.49 -9.78 2.98
N ASP A 47 4.13 -10.65 2.19
CA ASP A 47 3.88 -12.09 2.20
C ASP A 47 4.17 -12.73 3.56
N LYS A 48 5.26 -12.32 4.22
CA LYS A 48 5.58 -12.75 5.58
C LYS A 48 4.47 -12.39 6.57
N ALA A 49 3.95 -11.17 6.53
CA ALA A 49 2.88 -10.72 7.41
C ALA A 49 1.57 -11.51 7.17
N VAL A 50 1.23 -11.76 5.89
CA VAL A 50 0.04 -12.55 5.51
C VAL A 50 0.18 -14.01 5.96
N ARG A 51 1.34 -14.63 5.75
CA ARG A 51 1.63 -16.00 6.18
C ARG A 51 1.50 -16.14 7.69
N LEU A 52 2.14 -15.27 8.45
CA LEU A 52 2.05 -15.27 9.91
C LEU A 52 0.60 -15.18 10.38
N ARG A 53 -0.24 -14.35 9.77
CA ARG A 53 -1.66 -14.28 10.11
C ARG A 53 -2.37 -15.62 9.91
N LYS A 54 -2.11 -16.33 8.79
CA LYS A 54 -2.70 -17.66 8.53
C LYS A 54 -2.24 -18.71 9.55
N GLU A 55 -0.97 -18.70 9.91
CA GLU A 55 -0.40 -19.62 10.90
C GLU A 55 -1.00 -19.40 12.30
N PHE A 56 -1.12 -18.14 12.71
CA PHE A 56 -1.65 -17.79 14.02
C PHE A 56 -3.17 -17.92 14.13
N ALA A 57 -3.91 -17.73 13.03
CA ALA A 57 -5.35 -17.96 13.02
C ALA A 57 -5.74 -19.42 13.34
N LYS A 58 -4.82 -20.36 13.15
CA LYS A 58 -5.03 -21.79 13.48
C LYS A 58 -4.75 -22.13 14.94
N LYS A 59 -4.13 -21.23 15.71
CA LYS A 59 -3.77 -21.45 17.12
C LYS A 59 -4.81 -20.82 18.03
N LYS A 60 -5.65 -21.65 18.65
CA LYS A 60 -6.58 -21.20 19.72
C LYS A 60 -5.76 -20.59 20.87
N ASN A 61 -6.22 -19.45 21.40
CA ASN A 61 -5.64 -18.76 22.58
C ASN A 61 -4.21 -18.22 22.40
N TYR A 62 -3.76 -17.94 21.18
CA TYR A 62 -2.47 -17.30 20.99
C TYR A 62 -2.59 -15.77 20.94
N TYR A 63 -1.96 -15.09 21.92
CA TYR A 63 -1.77 -13.64 21.89
C TYR A 63 -0.41 -13.31 21.27
N PRO A 64 -0.38 -12.62 20.12
CA PRO A 64 0.87 -12.41 19.38
C PRO A 64 1.83 -11.40 19.99
N GLY A 65 1.46 -10.73 21.08
CA GLY A 65 2.26 -9.64 21.66
C GLY A 65 2.49 -8.53 20.61
N ASN A 66 3.72 -8.03 20.55
CA ASN A 66 4.12 -6.96 19.60
C ASN A 66 4.47 -7.46 18.18
N LYS A 67 4.16 -8.72 17.84
CA LYS A 67 4.47 -9.26 16.50
C LYS A 67 3.56 -8.64 15.43
N ILE A 68 4.16 -8.30 14.29
CA ILE A 68 3.44 -7.79 13.13
C ILE A 68 2.78 -8.96 12.40
N ILE A 69 1.48 -9.14 12.61
CA ILE A 69 0.69 -10.24 12.05
C ILE A 69 -0.42 -9.69 11.16
N GLY A 70 -0.28 -9.90 9.84
CA GLY A 70 -1.23 -9.43 8.83
C GLY A 70 -0.95 -8.02 8.32
N LEU A 71 -1.66 -7.66 7.28
CA LEU A 71 -1.44 -6.40 6.55
C LEU A 71 -1.74 -5.18 7.41
N ASN A 72 -2.89 -5.17 8.11
CA ASN A 72 -3.29 -4.01 8.91
C ASN A 72 -2.28 -3.70 10.03
N GLU A 73 -1.65 -4.72 10.62
CA GLU A 73 -0.57 -4.53 11.60
C GLU A 73 0.70 -4.00 10.94
N LEU A 74 1.04 -4.50 9.73
CA LEU A 74 2.19 -4.03 8.98
C LEU A 74 2.05 -2.56 8.59
N GLU A 75 0.86 -2.17 8.12
CA GLU A 75 0.55 -0.79 7.75
C GLU A 75 0.56 0.13 8.98
N ALA A 76 -0.11 -0.26 10.08
CA ALA A 76 -0.13 0.52 11.31
C ALA A 76 1.28 0.74 11.87
N ASN A 77 2.14 -0.30 11.85
CA ASN A 77 3.54 -0.19 12.29
C ASN A 77 4.35 0.75 11.37
N SER A 78 4.10 0.72 10.06
CA SER A 78 4.81 1.59 9.12
C SER A 78 4.40 3.05 9.29
N ILE A 79 3.11 3.31 9.51
CA ILE A 79 2.59 4.65 9.82
C ILE A 79 3.19 5.16 11.13
N ALA A 80 3.17 4.34 12.19
CA ALA A 80 3.71 4.72 13.49
C ALA A 80 5.20 5.09 13.42
N LYS A 81 6.01 4.35 12.68
CA LYS A 81 7.42 4.67 12.48
C LYS A 81 7.61 6.04 11.81
N MET A 82 6.88 6.31 10.73
CA MET A 82 6.92 7.62 10.08
C MET A 82 6.50 8.75 11.03
N MET A 83 5.50 8.53 11.87
CA MET A 83 4.99 9.55 12.80
C MET A 83 5.96 9.84 13.94
N ASN A 84 6.64 8.85 14.47
CA ASN A 84 7.67 9.04 15.48
C ASN A 84 8.85 9.88 14.95
N GLU A 85 9.11 9.84 13.65
CA GLU A 85 10.13 10.66 12.99
C GLU A 85 9.64 12.11 12.76
N LEU A 86 8.37 12.31 12.44
CA LEU A 86 7.84 13.59 11.94
C LEU A 86 7.35 14.56 13.01
N LYS A 87 7.33 14.20 14.29
CA LYS A 87 6.90 15.07 15.44
C LYS A 87 5.59 15.85 15.17
N SER A 88 4.62 15.25 14.52
CA SER A 88 3.34 15.88 14.19
C SER A 88 2.39 15.87 15.38
N SER A 89 1.54 16.91 15.52
CA SER A 89 0.52 16.98 16.58
C SER A 89 -0.73 16.15 16.25
N SER A 90 -0.97 15.86 14.98
CA SER A 90 -2.12 15.07 14.53
C SER A 90 -1.85 14.39 13.20
N ILE A 91 -2.46 13.22 13.00
CA ILE A 91 -2.40 12.46 11.76
C ILE A 91 -3.80 12.07 11.28
N TYR A 92 -3.97 12.04 9.97
CA TYR A 92 -5.19 11.59 9.31
C TYR A 92 -4.82 10.42 8.43
N VAL A 93 -5.51 9.28 8.60
CA VAL A 93 -5.23 8.04 7.86
C VAL A 93 -6.48 7.47 7.22
N ASP A 94 -6.34 6.97 6.00
CA ASP A 94 -7.36 6.13 5.38
C ASP A 94 -7.26 4.73 5.97
N SER A 95 -8.38 4.24 6.55
CA SER A 95 -8.38 2.95 7.24
C SER A 95 -8.40 1.78 6.26
N CYS A 96 -7.41 0.92 6.35
CA CYS A 96 -7.40 -0.37 5.68
C CYS A 96 -8.13 -1.48 6.46
N ASP A 97 -8.50 -1.23 7.70
CA ASP A 97 -9.26 -2.17 8.54
C ASP A 97 -10.77 -1.95 8.36
N VAL A 98 -11.56 -3.02 8.44
CA VAL A 98 -13.02 -2.95 8.44
C VAL A 98 -13.57 -2.06 9.57
N ASN A 99 -12.84 -1.98 10.69
CA ASN A 99 -13.14 -1.09 11.81
C ASN A 99 -12.05 -0.01 11.93
N PRO A 100 -12.36 1.27 11.58
CA PRO A 100 -11.40 2.36 11.64
C PRO A 100 -10.88 2.64 13.05
N GLU A 101 -11.70 2.47 14.09
CA GLU A 101 -11.27 2.69 15.47
C GLU A 101 -10.23 1.64 15.89
N ARG A 102 -10.43 0.37 15.49
CA ARG A 102 -9.43 -0.67 15.71
C ARG A 102 -8.11 -0.37 15.00
N PHE A 103 -8.15 0.17 13.78
CA PHE A 103 -6.95 0.59 13.06
C PHE A 103 -6.24 1.74 13.76
N LYS A 104 -7.00 2.74 14.23
CA LYS A 104 -6.50 3.84 15.04
C LYS A 104 -5.77 3.33 16.29
N GLN A 105 -6.36 2.40 17.05
CA GLN A 105 -5.73 1.82 18.24
C GLN A 105 -4.43 1.11 17.93
N ARG A 106 -4.35 0.40 16.79
CA ARG A 106 -3.09 -0.21 16.34
C ARG A 106 -1.98 0.81 16.12
N ILE A 107 -2.30 1.98 15.62
CA ILE A 107 -1.34 3.07 15.42
C ILE A 107 -0.97 3.68 16.78
N ILE A 108 -1.94 4.05 17.59
CA ILE A 108 -1.73 4.68 18.91
C ILE A 108 -0.81 3.83 19.80
N ASN A 109 -1.01 2.51 19.81
CA ASN A 109 -0.20 1.59 20.62
C ASN A 109 1.28 1.50 20.18
N ARG A 110 1.68 2.19 19.09
CA ARG A 110 3.03 2.15 18.48
C ARG A 110 3.70 3.52 18.37
N ILE A 111 3.00 4.57 18.73
CA ILE A 111 3.55 5.93 18.73
C ILE A 111 3.88 6.36 20.14
N ASP A 112 5.05 6.97 20.33
CA ASP A 112 5.55 7.40 21.64
C ASP A 112 5.07 8.79 22.07
N THR A 113 4.15 9.38 21.31
CA THR A 113 3.77 10.78 21.48
C THR A 113 2.26 10.95 21.66
N ARG A 114 1.84 12.09 22.20
CA ARG A 114 0.41 12.47 22.36
C ARG A 114 -0.19 12.95 21.04
N ILE A 115 0.07 12.24 19.95
CA ILE A 115 -0.44 12.57 18.61
C ILE A 115 -1.93 12.23 18.53
N LYS A 116 -2.75 13.15 18.02
CA LYS A 116 -4.15 12.88 17.72
C LYS A 116 -4.26 12.08 16.44
N VAL A 117 -4.85 10.87 16.49
CA VAL A 117 -5.03 9.99 15.33
C VAL A 117 -6.48 10.03 14.86
N TYR A 118 -6.68 10.40 13.60
CA TYR A 118 -7.98 10.39 12.92
C TYR A 118 -7.95 9.30 11.83
N SER A 119 -8.63 8.19 12.10
CA SER A 119 -8.74 7.06 11.17
C SER A 119 -10.17 6.95 10.65
N ARG A 120 -10.35 6.96 9.33
CA ARG A 120 -11.67 6.85 8.68
C ARG A 120 -11.56 6.11 7.36
N HIS A 121 -12.65 5.47 6.95
CA HIS A 121 -12.77 4.97 5.58
C HIS A 121 -12.92 6.13 4.60
N LYS A 122 -12.30 6.00 3.43
CA LYS A 122 -12.31 7.01 2.37
C LYS A 122 -11.85 8.37 2.87
N ALA A 123 -10.80 8.36 3.69
CA ALA A 123 -10.24 9.60 4.23
C ALA A 123 -9.64 10.48 3.13
N ASP A 124 -9.20 9.88 2.02
CA ASP A 124 -8.74 10.58 0.82
C ASP A 124 -9.83 11.41 0.12
N GLU A 125 -11.12 11.03 0.27
CA GLU A 125 -12.25 11.79 -0.24
C GLU A 125 -12.62 12.98 0.69
N ARG A 126 -12.26 12.91 1.97
CA ARG A 126 -12.64 13.89 3.01
C ARG A 126 -11.53 14.88 3.36
N TYR A 127 -10.30 14.42 3.38
CA TYR A 127 -9.13 15.18 3.81
C TYR A 127 -8.14 15.38 2.69
N ILE A 128 -7.95 16.58 2.25
CA ILE A 128 -7.04 16.94 1.13
C ILE A 128 -5.61 16.45 1.40
N ILE A 129 -5.16 16.49 2.65
CA ILE A 129 -3.83 15.99 3.03
C ILE A 129 -3.68 14.47 2.81
N VAL A 130 -4.76 13.70 3.04
CA VAL A 130 -4.77 12.26 2.77
C VAL A 130 -4.82 12.00 1.26
N ALA A 131 -5.59 12.80 0.51
CA ALA A 131 -5.58 12.75 -0.96
C ALA A 131 -4.19 13.06 -1.52
N ALA A 132 -3.51 14.08 -1.00
CA ALA A 132 -2.15 14.43 -1.38
C ALA A 132 -1.16 13.27 -1.12
N ALA A 133 -1.19 12.69 0.08
CA ALA A 133 -0.37 11.52 0.41
C ALA A 133 -0.66 10.33 -0.51
N SER A 134 -1.94 10.08 -0.85
CA SER A 134 -2.35 9.03 -1.78
C SER A 134 -1.82 9.26 -3.20
N ILE A 135 -1.77 10.51 -3.68
CA ILE A 135 -1.19 10.87 -4.98
C ILE A 135 0.31 10.54 -5.00
N ILE A 136 1.07 10.95 -3.97
CA ILE A 136 2.49 10.66 -3.86
C ILE A 136 2.75 9.14 -3.82
N ALA A 137 1.97 8.41 -3.02
CA ALA A 137 2.11 6.97 -2.90
C ALA A 137 1.87 6.25 -4.24
N LYS A 138 0.79 6.60 -4.95
CA LYS A 138 0.47 6.05 -6.27
C LYS A 138 1.52 6.40 -7.31
N PHE A 139 2.02 7.64 -7.32
CA PHE A 139 3.09 8.05 -8.23
C PHE A 139 4.36 7.23 -8.01
N ASN A 140 4.78 7.06 -6.76
CA ASN A 140 5.95 6.24 -6.45
C ASN A 140 5.76 4.77 -6.84
N ARG A 141 4.57 4.21 -6.60
CA ARG A 141 4.23 2.86 -7.03
C ARG A 141 4.31 2.72 -8.55
N ASP A 142 3.70 3.63 -9.30
CA ASP A 142 3.69 3.60 -10.76
C ASP A 142 5.11 3.70 -11.33
N LYS A 143 5.99 4.49 -10.70
CA LYS A 143 7.42 4.53 -11.06
C LYS A 143 8.12 3.16 -10.89
N GLU A 144 7.81 2.42 -9.84
CA GLU A 144 8.39 1.08 -9.65
C GLU A 144 7.85 0.10 -10.71
N ILE A 145 6.56 0.18 -11.06
CA ILE A 145 5.99 -0.61 -12.17
C ILE A 145 6.70 -0.32 -13.50
N LEU A 146 6.90 0.96 -13.83
CA LEU A 146 7.62 1.37 -15.06
C LEU A 146 9.07 0.85 -15.09
N LYS A 147 9.75 0.76 -13.94
CA LYS A 147 11.09 0.15 -13.89
C LYS A 147 11.04 -1.34 -14.23
N LEU A 148 10.05 -2.05 -13.69
CA LEU A 148 9.87 -3.46 -13.99
C LEU A 148 9.49 -3.69 -15.47
N GLU A 149 8.67 -2.82 -16.04
CA GLU A 149 8.31 -2.89 -17.47
C GLU A 149 9.51 -2.72 -18.40
N ARG A 150 10.46 -1.86 -18.04
CA ARG A 150 11.72 -1.69 -18.80
C ARG A 150 12.57 -2.97 -18.85
N ILE A 151 12.47 -3.79 -17.83
CA ILE A 151 13.26 -5.02 -17.68
C ILE A 151 12.52 -6.23 -18.27
N HIS A 152 11.22 -6.31 -18.04
CA HIS A 152 10.44 -7.52 -18.30
C HIS A 152 9.39 -7.38 -19.42
N GLY A 153 9.30 -6.20 -20.06
CA GLY A 153 8.26 -5.90 -21.03
C GLY A 153 6.95 -5.47 -20.37
N ASN A 154 5.88 -5.42 -21.14
CA ASN A 154 4.59 -4.91 -20.68
C ASN A 154 3.97 -5.81 -19.60
N ILE A 155 4.07 -5.36 -18.36
CA ILE A 155 3.47 -6.03 -17.18
C ILE A 155 2.09 -5.49 -16.80
N GLY A 156 1.62 -4.45 -17.49
CA GLY A 156 0.36 -3.77 -17.19
C GLY A 156 0.43 -2.94 -15.91
N SER A 157 -0.72 -2.68 -15.32
CA SER A 157 -0.81 -1.82 -14.13
C SER A 157 -0.24 -2.45 -12.85
N GLY A 158 0.11 -3.73 -12.85
CA GLY A 158 0.56 -4.47 -11.68
C GLY A 158 -0.54 -4.73 -10.63
N TYR A 159 -1.82 -4.51 -10.96
CA TYR A 159 -2.95 -4.93 -10.12
C TYR A 159 -3.50 -6.29 -10.54
N PRO A 160 -3.96 -7.14 -9.60
CA PRO A 160 -4.49 -8.46 -9.92
C PRO A 160 -5.80 -8.44 -10.72
N SER A 161 -6.49 -7.30 -10.77
CA SER A 161 -7.68 -7.10 -11.59
C SER A 161 -7.37 -6.74 -13.05
N ASP A 162 -6.13 -6.35 -13.35
CA ASP A 162 -5.72 -5.96 -14.69
C ASP A 162 -5.50 -7.19 -15.59
N PRO A 163 -6.20 -7.29 -16.73
CA PRO A 163 -6.04 -8.39 -17.67
C PRO A 163 -4.61 -8.53 -18.21
N ILE A 164 -3.91 -7.41 -18.45
CA ILE A 164 -2.53 -7.40 -18.95
C ILE A 164 -1.59 -7.98 -17.92
N THR A 165 -1.71 -7.53 -16.66
CA THR A 165 -0.93 -8.08 -15.53
C THR A 165 -1.19 -9.57 -15.36
N ARG A 166 -2.44 -10.03 -15.46
CA ARG A 166 -2.78 -11.44 -15.35
C ARG A 166 -2.20 -12.27 -16.50
N LYS A 167 -2.22 -11.74 -17.73
CA LYS A 167 -1.62 -12.38 -18.91
C LYS A 167 -0.12 -12.51 -18.71
N PHE A 168 0.57 -11.43 -18.37
CA PHE A 168 2.01 -11.44 -18.10
C PHE A 168 2.40 -12.49 -17.05
N LEU A 169 1.70 -12.54 -15.91
CA LEU A 169 1.98 -13.49 -14.84
C LEU A 169 1.77 -14.95 -15.30
N ARG A 170 0.75 -15.21 -16.12
CA ARG A 170 0.51 -16.54 -16.69
C ARG A 170 1.65 -16.96 -17.61
N GLU A 171 2.05 -16.10 -18.54
CA GLU A 171 3.14 -16.37 -19.47
C GLU A 171 4.47 -16.57 -18.75
N TRP A 172 4.73 -15.75 -17.72
CA TRP A 172 5.91 -15.91 -16.87
C TRP A 172 5.96 -17.26 -16.18
N VAL A 173 4.85 -17.68 -15.56
CA VAL A 173 4.78 -18.95 -14.83
C VAL A 173 4.92 -20.15 -15.78
N ILE A 174 4.32 -20.09 -16.97
CA ILE A 174 4.49 -21.15 -17.98
C ILE A 174 5.97 -21.30 -18.36
N LYS A 175 6.67 -20.18 -18.56
CA LYS A 175 8.07 -20.16 -18.98
C LYS A 175 9.03 -20.55 -17.86
N ASN A 176 8.85 -19.99 -16.66
CA ASN A 176 9.83 -20.10 -15.58
C ASN A 176 9.45 -21.11 -14.49
N LYS A 177 8.25 -21.71 -14.56
CA LYS A 177 7.69 -22.67 -13.59
C LYS A 177 7.54 -22.11 -12.16
N GLU A 178 7.73 -20.80 -11.98
CA GLU A 178 7.61 -20.12 -10.70
C GLU A 178 7.10 -18.67 -10.88
N MET A 179 6.62 -18.06 -9.78
CA MET A 179 6.21 -16.65 -9.78
C MET A 179 7.42 -15.73 -9.79
N PRO A 180 7.31 -14.57 -10.47
CA PRO A 180 8.34 -13.54 -10.38
C PRO A 180 8.59 -13.11 -8.93
N ASP A 181 9.85 -12.92 -8.56
CA ASP A 181 10.23 -12.52 -7.20
C ASP A 181 9.72 -11.13 -6.78
N PHE A 182 9.42 -10.28 -7.75
CA PHE A 182 8.83 -8.97 -7.53
C PHE A 182 7.30 -8.97 -7.38
N THR A 183 6.67 -10.14 -7.26
CA THR A 183 5.23 -10.28 -7.04
C THR A 183 4.91 -10.84 -5.66
N ARG A 184 3.69 -10.52 -5.18
CA ARG A 184 3.19 -11.07 -3.93
C ARG A 184 2.71 -12.50 -4.13
N LYS A 185 3.47 -13.48 -3.61
CA LYS A 185 3.11 -14.91 -3.64
C LYS A 185 1.85 -15.23 -2.81
N SER A 186 1.42 -14.30 -1.93
CA SER A 186 0.19 -14.43 -1.13
C SER A 186 -1.09 -14.03 -1.87
N TRP A 187 -1.03 -13.54 -3.10
CA TRP A 187 -2.21 -13.17 -3.86
C TRP A 187 -3.05 -14.39 -4.25
N LYS A 188 -4.37 -14.21 -4.21
CA LYS A 188 -5.32 -15.24 -4.69
C LYS A 188 -5.08 -15.59 -6.17
N THR A 189 -4.72 -14.61 -6.99
CA THR A 189 -4.35 -14.79 -8.41
C THR A 189 -3.28 -15.88 -8.61
N TRP A 190 -2.31 -15.99 -7.69
CA TRP A 190 -1.32 -17.07 -7.72
C TRP A 190 -1.96 -18.43 -7.48
N ILE A 191 -2.81 -18.53 -6.45
CA ILE A 191 -3.52 -19.77 -6.13
C ILE A 191 -4.38 -20.22 -7.33
N ASP A 192 -5.02 -19.27 -8.02
CA ASP A 192 -5.86 -19.53 -9.19
C ASP A 192 -5.04 -19.93 -10.44
N LEU A 193 -3.73 -19.64 -10.48
CA LEU A 193 -2.82 -20.02 -11.56
C LEU A 193 -2.15 -21.39 -11.34
N GLN A 194 -1.94 -21.82 -10.09
CA GLN A 194 -1.27 -23.06 -9.73
C GLN A 194 -1.90 -24.33 -10.36
N PRO A 195 -3.22 -24.55 -10.29
CA PRO A 195 -3.83 -25.78 -10.83
C PRO A 195 -3.68 -25.95 -12.34
N LYS A 196 -3.37 -24.87 -13.05
CA LYS A 196 -3.20 -24.89 -14.50
C LYS A 196 -1.77 -25.26 -14.92
N ILE A 197 -0.82 -25.23 -14.00
CA ILE A 197 0.57 -25.67 -14.26
C ILE A 197 0.65 -27.19 -14.24
N GLU A 198 -0.09 -27.84 -13.36
CA GLU A 198 -0.16 -29.30 -13.27
C GLU A 198 -0.76 -29.95 -14.55
N ASN A 199 -1.58 -29.21 -15.31
CA ASN A 199 -2.14 -29.67 -16.59
C ASN A 199 -1.18 -29.52 -17.78
N TYR A 200 0.02 -28.96 -17.59
CA TYR A 200 1.04 -28.75 -18.63
C TYR A 200 2.37 -29.46 -18.33
N LEU A 201 2.41 -30.28 -17.28
CA LEU A 201 3.48 -31.21 -16.93
C LEU A 201 3.09 -32.63 -17.29
#